data_463daf088a3fb39e0f294010cd7062bd
#
_entry.id   463daf088a3fb39e0f294010cd7062bd
#
_cell.length_a   1.000
_cell.length_b   1.000
_cell.length_c   1.000
_cell.angle_alpha   90.00
_cell.angle_beta   90.00
_cell.angle_gamma   90.00
#
_symmetry.space_group_name_H-M   'P 1'
#
loop_
_entity.id
_entity.type
_entity.pdbx_description
1 polymer ?
#
loop_
_entity_poly.entity_id
_entity_poly.type
_entity_poly.pdbx_seq_one_letter_code
_entity_poly.pdbx_strand_id
1 'polypeptide(L)'
;SKQVMVLCPTTILAQQHYTNFKERCEPFGVRVEVLSRFRTPAQQAAALKGFQEGDVDVLVGTHRLLSRDVNPHDLGLVIIDEEQRFGVGHKEQMKNLRESIDVLTLSATPIPRTMQMSLSGVRDMSLILTPPDERRPVEVHVGEWDPDVVSGAIRRELARGGQVYYVSNRVRSMEEAVRRVTAAAGEARVGVAHGQMSKEQLERVMEDFSAGELDVLVATTIIESGIDNPHTNTLIIEDSQRYGLAQMYQLKGRVGRSCTQAYAYFMFPEHMELTEEAAARLTALNEHTDLGSGMRIAMRDLEIRGAGSLLGAEQSGNMSAVGFDLFAQMLNQAVSATREG
;
A
#
# COMPACT_ATOMS: atom_id res chain seq x y z
N SER A 1 7.33 31.39 -2.61
CA SER A 1 7.10 30.03 -3.16
C SER A 1 5.84 29.44 -2.55
N LYS A 2 5.15 28.58 -3.29
CA LYS A 2 3.96 27.88 -2.80
C LYS A 2 4.37 26.80 -1.79
N GLN A 3 3.49 26.57 -0.80
CA GLN A 3 3.67 25.51 0.18
C GLN A 3 3.07 24.18 -0.29
N VAL A 4 3.57 23.09 0.29
CA VAL A 4 3.15 21.72 -0.03
C VAL A 4 2.68 20.99 1.23
N MET A 5 1.57 20.26 1.13
CA MET A 5 1.14 19.31 2.15
C MET A 5 1.30 17.88 1.63
N VAL A 6 1.82 16.98 2.46
CA VAL A 6 1.97 15.55 2.14
C VAL A 6 1.17 14.72 3.12
N LEU A 7 0.06 14.15 2.66
CA LEU A 7 -0.85 13.33 3.45
C LEU A 7 -0.51 11.85 3.31
N CYS A 8 -0.35 11.19 4.45
CA CYS A 8 -0.05 9.76 4.56
C CYS A 8 -1.09 9.05 5.44
N PRO A 9 -1.41 7.79 5.19
CA PRO A 9 -2.43 7.07 5.96
C PRO A 9 -2.00 6.71 7.39
N THR A 10 -0.70 6.60 7.66
CA THR A 10 -0.17 6.18 8.96
C THR A 10 0.95 7.10 9.45
N THR A 11 1.15 7.15 10.77
CA THR A 11 2.21 7.96 11.41
C THR A 11 3.60 7.49 11.00
N ILE A 12 3.82 6.19 10.86
CA ILE A 12 5.11 5.63 10.46
C ILE A 12 5.45 6.06 9.03
N LEU A 13 4.50 5.97 8.13
CA LEU A 13 4.70 6.42 6.75
C LEU A 13 4.96 7.93 6.67
N ALA A 14 4.25 8.72 7.48
CA ALA A 14 4.50 10.15 7.58
C ALA A 14 5.93 10.45 8.07
N GLN A 15 6.44 9.67 9.02
CA GLN A 15 7.82 9.81 9.49
C GLN A 15 8.85 9.44 8.40
N GLN A 16 8.62 8.37 7.64
CA GLN A 16 9.48 7.99 6.52
C GLN A 16 9.49 9.06 5.42
N HIS A 17 8.32 9.58 5.02
CA HIS A 17 8.25 10.67 4.06
C HIS A 17 8.94 11.93 4.58
N TYR A 18 8.74 12.28 5.86
CA TYR A 18 9.43 13.43 6.47
C TYR A 18 10.95 13.30 6.34
N THR A 19 11.51 12.15 6.73
CA THR A 19 12.96 11.92 6.65
C THR A 19 13.45 12.03 5.20
N ASN A 20 12.78 11.36 4.26
CA ASN A 20 13.16 11.39 2.85
C ASN A 20 13.06 12.79 2.22
N PHE A 21 11.98 13.52 2.49
CA PHE A 21 11.81 14.88 1.97
C PHE A 21 12.83 15.81 2.59
N LYS A 22 13.07 15.71 3.89
CA LYS A 22 14.05 16.51 4.60
C LYS A 22 15.44 16.34 4.01
N GLU A 23 15.94 15.12 3.91
CA GLU A 23 17.27 14.80 3.36
C GLU A 23 17.45 15.31 1.93
N ARG A 24 16.40 15.22 1.11
CA ARG A 24 16.46 15.61 -0.31
C ARG A 24 16.25 17.09 -0.54
N CYS A 25 15.48 17.78 0.29
CA CYS A 25 15.04 19.16 0.04
C CYS A 25 15.82 20.19 0.88
N GLU A 26 16.29 19.85 2.08
CA GLU A 26 17.10 20.76 2.91
C GLU A 26 18.34 21.36 2.19
N PRO A 27 19.09 20.58 1.36
CA PRO A 27 20.22 21.15 0.61
C PRO A 27 19.84 22.28 -0.33
N PHE A 28 18.57 22.39 -0.69
CA PHE A 28 18.02 23.46 -1.56
C PHE A 28 17.35 24.58 -0.79
N GLY A 29 17.49 24.61 0.55
CA GLY A 29 16.88 25.62 1.41
C GLY A 29 15.39 25.46 1.67
N VAL A 30 14.82 24.30 1.32
CA VAL A 30 13.40 23.96 1.55
C VAL A 30 13.23 23.40 2.96
N ARG A 31 12.39 24.04 3.75
CA ARG A 31 12.12 23.63 5.14
C ARG A 31 10.98 22.66 5.22
N VAL A 32 11.28 21.46 5.72
CA VAL A 32 10.33 20.35 5.85
C VAL A 32 10.03 20.10 7.33
N GLU A 33 8.75 20.00 7.69
CA GLU A 33 8.30 19.65 9.04
C GLU A 33 7.24 18.53 9.00
N VAL A 34 7.03 17.90 10.17
CA VAL A 34 6.05 16.80 10.29
C VAL A 34 5.08 17.06 11.44
N LEU A 35 3.78 16.85 11.17
CA LEU A 35 2.74 16.77 12.17
C LEU A 35 2.44 15.30 12.48
N SER A 36 3.07 14.78 13.51
CA SER A 36 2.85 13.42 13.98
C SER A 36 2.88 13.37 15.51
N ARG A 37 2.31 12.32 16.07
CA ARG A 37 2.34 12.08 17.52
C ARG A 37 3.72 11.74 18.08
N PHE A 38 4.72 11.47 17.23
CA PHE A 38 6.12 11.34 17.63
C PHE A 38 6.75 12.70 17.98
N ARG A 39 6.05 13.80 17.69
CA ARG A 39 6.46 15.16 18.04
C ARG A 39 5.77 15.61 19.32
N THR A 40 6.51 16.31 20.17
CA THR A 40 5.95 16.92 21.35
C THR A 40 4.89 17.98 20.97
N PRO A 41 3.95 18.32 21.88
CA PRO A 41 2.98 19.39 21.60
C PRO A 41 3.64 20.71 21.22
N ALA A 42 4.77 21.05 21.84
CA ALA A 42 5.54 22.26 21.51
C ALA A 42 6.12 22.22 20.08
N GLN A 43 6.65 21.07 19.66
CA GLN A 43 7.16 20.89 18.30
C GLN A 43 6.03 20.96 17.25
N GLN A 44 4.88 20.36 17.55
CA GLN A 44 3.71 20.44 16.67
C GLN A 44 3.20 21.88 16.54
N ALA A 45 3.13 22.61 17.64
CA ALA A 45 2.73 24.02 17.63
C ALA A 45 3.72 24.88 16.83
N ALA A 46 5.03 24.64 16.98
CA ALA A 46 6.05 25.33 16.21
C ALA A 46 5.96 25.05 14.70
N ALA A 47 5.71 23.79 14.30
CA ALA A 47 5.52 23.39 12.91
C ALA A 47 4.27 24.06 12.30
N LEU A 48 3.15 24.07 13.04
CA LEU A 48 1.91 24.74 12.61
C LEU A 48 2.11 26.25 12.44
N LYS A 49 2.76 26.88 13.41
CA LYS A 49 3.06 28.31 13.36
C LYS A 49 3.95 28.64 12.17
N GLY A 50 5.05 27.91 11.97
CA GLY A 50 5.94 28.12 10.83
C GLY A 50 5.25 27.90 9.49
N PHE A 51 4.30 26.94 9.41
CA PHE A 51 3.51 26.72 8.20
C PHE A 51 2.52 27.86 7.94
N GLN A 52 1.94 28.44 8.98
CA GLN A 52 1.05 29.59 8.88
C GLN A 52 1.80 30.90 8.53
N GLU A 53 3.03 31.05 8.99
CA GLU A 53 3.88 32.22 8.73
C GLU A 53 4.64 32.15 7.39
N GLY A 54 4.64 30.97 6.74
CA GLY A 54 5.34 30.74 5.47
C GLY A 54 6.81 30.33 5.63
N ASP A 55 7.26 30.06 6.86
CA ASP A 55 8.61 29.60 7.17
C ASP A 55 8.83 28.12 6.90
N VAL A 56 7.77 27.33 6.85
CA VAL A 56 7.77 25.89 6.52
C VAL A 56 7.20 25.74 5.12
N ASP A 57 7.98 25.15 4.22
CA ASP A 57 7.61 24.94 2.81
C ASP A 57 6.83 23.65 2.61
N VAL A 58 7.21 22.59 3.31
CA VAL A 58 6.58 21.26 3.19
C VAL A 58 6.15 20.75 4.55
N LEU A 59 4.86 20.46 4.70
CA LEU A 59 4.30 19.86 5.91
C LEU A 59 3.81 18.46 5.65
N VAL A 60 4.43 17.47 6.30
CA VAL A 60 4.10 16.03 6.18
C VAL A 60 3.22 15.62 7.37
N GLY A 61 2.24 14.78 7.15
CA GLY A 61 1.44 14.25 8.26
C GLY A 61 0.34 13.29 7.81
N THR A 62 -0.45 12.85 8.79
CA THR A 62 -1.62 12.01 8.56
C THR A 62 -2.87 12.88 8.32
N HIS A 63 -4.06 12.29 8.46
CA HIS A 63 -5.35 13.02 8.45
C HIS A 63 -5.37 14.23 9.41
N ARG A 64 -4.44 14.34 10.35
CA ARG A 64 -4.23 15.51 11.22
C ARG A 64 -4.03 16.80 10.41
N LEU A 65 -3.45 16.70 9.20
CA LEU A 65 -3.27 17.86 8.30
C LEU A 65 -4.59 18.46 7.80
N LEU A 66 -5.68 17.71 7.85
CA LEU A 66 -7.01 18.17 7.45
C LEU A 66 -7.78 18.85 8.58
N SER A 67 -7.21 18.99 9.76
CA SER A 67 -7.84 19.65 10.90
C SER A 67 -7.89 21.17 10.70
N ARG A 68 -8.89 21.82 11.29
CA ARG A 68 -9.19 23.25 11.10
C ARG A 68 -8.11 24.22 11.59
N ASP A 69 -7.22 23.77 12.44
CA ASP A 69 -6.10 24.56 12.99
C ASP A 69 -4.85 24.53 12.09
N VAL A 70 -4.87 23.75 11.01
CA VAL A 70 -3.82 23.74 9.99
C VAL A 70 -4.14 24.80 8.93
N ASN A 71 -3.49 25.95 9.06
CA ASN A 71 -3.71 27.08 8.16
C ASN A 71 -2.41 27.37 7.39
N PRO A 72 -2.32 26.98 6.10
CA PRO A 72 -1.16 27.30 5.28
C PRO A 72 -1.13 28.80 4.93
N HIS A 73 0.06 29.37 4.77
CA HIS A 73 0.24 30.75 4.29
C HIS A 73 -0.15 30.85 2.80
N ASP A 74 0.39 29.98 1.97
CA ASP A 74 0.14 29.96 0.52
C ASP A 74 0.26 28.53 -0.03
N LEU A 75 -0.77 27.71 0.18
CA LEU A 75 -0.80 26.32 -0.26
C LEU A 75 -0.96 26.21 -1.79
N GLY A 76 -0.06 25.52 -2.45
CA GLY A 76 -0.12 25.29 -3.91
C GLY A 76 -0.28 23.84 -4.33
N LEU A 77 0.17 22.90 -3.50
CA LEU A 77 0.12 21.47 -3.85
C LEU A 77 -0.24 20.63 -2.63
N VAL A 78 -1.09 19.64 -2.83
CA VAL A 78 -1.37 18.57 -1.87
C VAL A 78 -0.98 17.24 -2.50
N ILE A 79 -0.09 16.51 -1.86
CA ILE A 79 0.31 15.15 -2.24
C ILE A 79 -0.42 14.17 -1.31
N ILE A 80 -1.12 13.19 -1.87
CA ILE A 80 -1.88 12.18 -1.12
C ILE A 80 -1.32 10.82 -1.47
N ASP A 81 -0.70 10.16 -0.49
CA ASP A 81 -0.21 8.80 -0.65
C ASP A 81 -1.29 7.81 -0.19
N GLU A 82 -1.51 6.75 -0.98
CA GLU A 82 -2.48 5.69 -0.71
C GLU A 82 -3.91 6.23 -0.40
N GLU A 83 -4.46 7.11 -1.25
CA GLU A 83 -5.77 7.76 -1.06
C GLU A 83 -6.90 6.80 -0.65
N GLN A 84 -6.86 5.56 -1.13
CA GLN A 84 -7.87 4.54 -0.84
C GLN A 84 -7.97 4.18 0.65
N ARG A 85 -6.94 4.47 1.43
CA ARG A 85 -6.88 4.17 2.87
C ARG A 85 -7.51 5.25 3.77
N PHE A 86 -7.86 6.39 3.20
CA PHE A 86 -8.57 7.43 3.93
C PHE A 86 -10.07 7.17 3.99
N GLY A 87 -10.67 7.45 5.15
CA GLY A 87 -12.11 7.32 5.37
C GLY A 87 -12.94 8.31 4.53
N VAL A 88 -14.25 8.05 4.42
CA VAL A 88 -15.19 8.84 3.60
C VAL A 88 -15.17 10.33 3.97
N GLY A 89 -15.20 10.67 5.27
CA GLY A 89 -15.19 12.08 5.71
C GLY A 89 -13.90 12.82 5.34
N HIS A 90 -12.76 12.14 5.37
CA HIS A 90 -11.49 12.74 4.92
C HIS A 90 -11.47 12.94 3.39
N LYS A 91 -12.08 12.03 2.64
CA LYS A 91 -12.19 12.15 1.17
C LYS A 91 -13.04 13.34 0.74
N GLU A 92 -14.08 13.68 1.49
CA GLU A 92 -14.88 14.88 1.25
C GLU A 92 -14.05 16.16 1.51
N GLN A 93 -13.30 16.21 2.61
CA GLN A 93 -12.40 17.34 2.89
C GLN A 93 -11.34 17.50 1.79
N MET A 94 -10.73 16.41 1.34
CA MET A 94 -9.77 16.41 0.23
C MET A 94 -10.41 16.84 -1.10
N LYS A 95 -11.70 16.52 -1.31
CA LYS A 95 -12.43 16.96 -2.51
C LYS A 95 -12.56 18.48 -2.57
N ASN A 96 -12.86 19.12 -1.44
CA ASN A 96 -12.94 20.59 -1.36
C ASN A 96 -11.58 21.27 -1.64
N LEU A 97 -10.48 20.66 -1.24
CA LEU A 97 -9.14 21.15 -1.57
C LEU A 97 -8.84 21.12 -3.07
N ARG A 98 -9.38 20.13 -3.79
CA ARG A 98 -9.16 19.97 -5.25
C ARG A 98 -9.79 21.07 -6.11
N GLU A 99 -10.71 21.83 -5.59
CA GLU A 99 -11.35 22.92 -6.34
C GLU A 99 -10.45 24.14 -6.49
N SER A 100 -9.45 24.30 -5.63
CA SER A 100 -8.60 25.51 -5.57
C SER A 100 -7.10 25.25 -5.57
N ILE A 101 -6.66 24.01 -5.44
CA ILE A 101 -5.26 23.62 -5.23
C ILE A 101 -4.94 22.40 -6.08
N ASP A 102 -3.73 22.32 -6.62
CA ASP A 102 -3.24 21.14 -7.32
C ASP A 102 -3.14 19.95 -6.38
N VAL A 103 -3.64 18.80 -6.82
CA VAL A 103 -3.63 17.57 -6.02
C VAL A 103 -2.97 16.43 -6.81
N LEU A 104 -1.87 15.91 -6.27
CA LEU A 104 -1.18 14.72 -6.74
C LEU A 104 -1.53 13.53 -5.85
N THR A 105 -2.10 12.49 -6.44
CA THR A 105 -2.41 11.24 -5.73
C THR A 105 -1.47 10.14 -6.17
N LEU A 106 -0.86 9.44 -5.22
CA LEU A 106 0.03 8.31 -5.46
C LEU A 106 -0.65 7.00 -5.05
N SER A 107 -0.47 5.95 -5.83
CA SER A 107 -0.93 4.60 -5.50
C SER A 107 -0.07 3.55 -6.18
N ALA A 108 0.22 2.46 -5.46
CA ALA A 108 0.93 1.31 -6.03
C ALA A 108 0.03 0.48 -6.96
N THR A 109 -1.29 0.47 -6.68
CA THR A 109 -2.30 -0.19 -7.50
C THR A 109 -3.46 0.77 -7.71
N PRO A 110 -3.73 1.24 -8.93
CA PRO A 110 -4.90 2.07 -9.16
C PRO A 110 -6.16 1.30 -8.77
N ILE A 111 -6.99 1.93 -7.93
CA ILE A 111 -8.30 1.37 -7.65
C ILE A 111 -9.13 1.39 -8.93
N PRO A 112 -9.96 0.36 -9.15
CA PRO A 112 -10.80 0.26 -10.36
C PRO A 112 -11.56 1.56 -10.69
N ARG A 113 -12.12 2.23 -9.68
CA ARG A 113 -12.84 3.49 -9.86
C ARG A 113 -11.94 4.65 -10.31
N THR A 114 -10.73 4.77 -9.76
CA THR A 114 -9.76 5.80 -10.19
C THR A 114 -9.30 5.55 -11.61
N MET A 115 -9.07 4.29 -11.97
CA MET A 115 -8.72 3.88 -13.33
C MET A 115 -9.85 4.18 -14.32
N GLN A 116 -11.09 3.90 -13.95
CA GLN A 116 -12.26 4.23 -14.76
C GLN A 116 -12.41 5.74 -14.98
N MET A 117 -12.19 6.56 -13.93
CA MET A 117 -12.22 8.03 -14.05
C MET A 117 -11.10 8.57 -14.93
N SER A 118 -9.93 7.93 -14.94
CA SER A 118 -8.82 8.31 -15.83
C SER A 118 -9.11 7.93 -17.28
N LEU A 119 -9.61 6.72 -17.52
CA LEU A 119 -9.99 6.26 -18.86
C LEU A 119 -11.14 7.09 -19.45
N SER A 120 -12.01 7.67 -18.63
CA SER A 120 -13.05 8.61 -19.05
C SER A 120 -12.56 10.05 -19.23
N GLY A 121 -11.25 10.32 -19.08
CA GLY A 121 -10.68 11.66 -19.19
C GLY A 121 -11.08 12.63 -18.07
N VAL A 122 -11.65 12.13 -16.96
CA VAL A 122 -12.03 12.94 -15.80
C VAL A 122 -10.83 13.26 -14.91
N ARG A 123 -9.78 12.42 -14.97
CA ARG A 123 -8.50 12.63 -14.26
C ARG A 123 -7.32 12.31 -15.15
N ASP A 124 -6.31 13.15 -15.11
CA ASP A 124 -5.01 12.83 -15.69
C ASP A 124 -4.33 11.73 -14.85
N MET A 125 -3.68 10.80 -15.54
CA MET A 125 -2.95 9.71 -14.92
C MET A 125 -1.60 9.49 -15.62
N SER A 126 -0.55 9.37 -14.83
CA SER A 126 0.77 8.98 -15.30
C SER A 126 1.20 7.66 -14.67
N LEU A 127 1.88 6.83 -15.44
CA LEU A 127 2.39 5.54 -14.99
C LEU A 127 3.91 5.60 -14.88
N ILE A 128 4.44 5.16 -13.72
CA ILE A 128 5.87 4.96 -13.51
C ILE A 128 6.13 3.47 -13.72
N LEU A 129 6.58 3.09 -14.92
CA LEU A 129 6.76 1.69 -15.33
C LEU A 129 8.21 1.21 -15.22
N THR A 130 9.17 2.13 -15.19
CA THR A 130 10.60 1.79 -15.08
C THR A 130 10.95 1.56 -13.61
N PRO A 131 11.28 0.33 -13.22
CA PRO A 131 11.75 0.06 -11.87
C PRO A 131 13.15 0.62 -11.64
N PRO A 132 13.60 0.80 -10.38
CA PRO A 132 15.01 1.06 -10.09
C PRO A 132 15.90 -0.08 -10.59
N ASP A 133 17.08 0.25 -11.14
CA ASP A 133 17.99 -0.70 -11.81
C ASP A 133 18.44 -1.87 -10.92
N GLU A 134 18.53 -1.66 -9.61
CA GLU A 134 18.99 -2.67 -8.66
C GLU A 134 17.88 -3.61 -8.15
N ARG A 135 16.62 -3.30 -8.46
CA ARG A 135 15.48 -4.05 -7.94
C ARG A 135 15.23 -5.32 -8.76
N ARG A 136 15.17 -6.46 -8.06
CA ARG A 136 14.85 -7.76 -8.66
C ARG A 136 13.36 -8.07 -8.54
N PRO A 137 12.76 -8.76 -9.52
CA PRO A 137 11.41 -9.30 -9.39
C PRO A 137 11.32 -10.23 -8.18
N VAL A 138 10.18 -10.18 -7.48
CA VAL A 138 9.90 -11.10 -6.36
C VAL A 138 9.53 -12.45 -6.94
N GLU A 139 10.23 -13.51 -6.53
CA GLU A 139 9.84 -14.88 -6.88
C GLU A 139 8.57 -15.26 -6.12
N VAL A 140 7.53 -15.64 -6.87
CA VAL A 140 6.22 -15.99 -6.33
C VAL A 140 6.08 -17.50 -6.27
N HIS A 141 5.64 -18.01 -5.14
CA HIS A 141 5.30 -19.41 -4.92
C HIS A 141 3.83 -19.51 -4.47
N VAL A 142 3.03 -20.28 -5.20
CA VAL A 142 1.61 -20.53 -4.89
C VAL A 142 1.45 -22.02 -4.66
N GLY A 143 0.89 -22.42 -3.51
CA GLY A 143 0.74 -23.84 -3.18
C GLY A 143 -0.06 -24.09 -1.92
N GLU A 144 -0.29 -25.35 -1.63
CA GLU A 144 -0.87 -25.80 -0.36
C GLU A 144 0.08 -25.48 0.80
N TRP A 145 -0.49 -25.22 1.96
CA TRP A 145 0.30 -24.96 3.16
C TRP A 145 1.07 -26.21 3.57
N ASP A 146 2.39 -26.09 3.60
CA ASP A 146 3.33 -27.16 3.92
C ASP A 146 4.31 -26.64 4.99
N PRO A 147 4.38 -27.29 6.17
CA PRO A 147 5.26 -26.88 7.26
C PRO A 147 6.75 -26.90 6.86
N ASP A 148 7.17 -27.83 6.01
CA ASP A 148 8.56 -27.93 5.57
C ASP A 148 8.94 -26.80 4.62
N VAL A 149 8.05 -26.42 3.70
CA VAL A 149 8.24 -25.27 2.80
C VAL A 149 8.31 -23.97 3.60
N VAL A 150 7.40 -23.76 4.56
CA VAL A 150 7.37 -22.57 5.41
C VAL A 150 8.62 -22.49 6.29
N SER A 151 9.00 -23.59 6.95
CA SER A 151 10.21 -23.67 7.76
C SER A 151 11.48 -23.42 6.93
N GLY A 152 11.56 -24.01 5.74
CA GLY A 152 12.65 -23.82 4.81
C GLY A 152 12.77 -22.37 4.34
N ALA A 153 11.66 -21.70 4.04
CA ALA A 153 11.60 -20.30 3.65
C ALA A 153 12.10 -19.37 4.77
N ILE A 154 11.62 -19.57 5.99
CA ILE A 154 12.05 -18.79 7.17
C ILE A 154 13.54 -18.96 7.42
N ARG A 155 14.01 -20.21 7.53
CA ARG A 155 15.42 -20.52 7.81
C ARG A 155 16.36 -19.94 6.75
N ARG A 156 16.00 -20.04 5.47
CA ARG A 156 16.78 -19.47 4.38
C ARG A 156 16.90 -17.96 4.51
N GLU A 157 15.83 -17.26 4.87
CA GLU A 157 15.85 -15.82 5.05
C GLU A 157 16.74 -15.41 6.23
N LEU A 158 16.57 -16.08 7.38
CA LEU A 158 17.36 -15.79 8.58
C LEU A 158 18.85 -16.12 8.39
N ALA A 159 19.18 -17.18 7.67
CA ALA A 159 20.56 -17.56 7.39
C ALA A 159 21.35 -16.51 6.58
N ARG A 160 20.65 -15.66 5.81
CA ARG A 160 21.25 -14.56 5.06
C ARG A 160 21.12 -13.19 5.76
N GLY A 161 20.67 -13.18 7.04
CA GLY A 161 20.51 -11.97 7.84
C GLY A 161 19.29 -11.12 7.48
N GLY A 162 18.34 -11.67 6.73
CA GLY A 162 17.10 -11.00 6.36
C GLY A 162 15.99 -11.23 7.39
N GLN A 163 14.83 -10.62 7.13
CA GLN A 163 13.64 -10.67 7.97
C GLN A 163 12.46 -11.22 7.18
N VAL A 164 11.46 -11.74 7.91
CA VAL A 164 10.28 -12.39 7.33
C VAL A 164 9.00 -11.69 7.77
N TYR A 165 8.11 -11.38 6.80
CA TYR A 165 6.70 -11.12 7.07
C TYR A 165 5.92 -12.44 6.97
N TYR A 166 5.18 -12.77 8.03
CA TYR A 166 4.22 -13.85 8.05
C TYR A 166 2.80 -13.31 8.26
N VAL A 167 1.95 -13.45 7.25
CA VAL A 167 0.61 -12.84 7.23
C VAL A 167 -0.44 -13.89 7.52
N SER A 168 -1.22 -13.69 8.59
CA SER A 168 -2.38 -14.49 8.95
C SER A 168 -3.63 -13.61 8.99
N ASN A 169 -4.68 -14.01 8.29
CA ASN A 169 -5.88 -13.17 8.10
C ASN A 169 -6.78 -13.03 9.34
N ARG A 170 -6.56 -13.83 10.37
CA ARG A 170 -7.46 -13.90 11.53
C ARG A 170 -6.73 -13.60 12.84
N VAL A 171 -7.20 -12.58 13.55
CA VAL A 171 -6.72 -12.31 14.91
C VAL A 171 -6.94 -13.51 15.84
N ARG A 172 -8.06 -14.25 15.68
CA ARG A 172 -8.37 -15.44 16.48
C ARG A 172 -7.41 -16.62 16.26
N SER A 173 -6.78 -16.73 15.08
CA SER A 173 -5.78 -17.75 14.77
C SER A 173 -4.35 -17.24 14.92
N MET A 174 -4.17 -16.01 15.41
CA MET A 174 -2.85 -15.39 15.55
C MET A 174 -1.94 -16.17 16.49
N GLU A 175 -2.46 -16.60 17.64
CA GLU A 175 -1.69 -17.42 18.59
C GLU A 175 -1.24 -18.75 17.97
N GLU A 176 -2.08 -19.36 17.14
CA GLU A 176 -1.72 -20.58 16.43
C GLU A 176 -0.68 -20.32 15.34
N ALA A 177 -0.83 -19.24 14.57
CA ALA A 177 0.16 -18.80 13.61
C ALA A 177 1.52 -18.53 14.27
N VAL A 178 1.51 -17.83 15.41
CA VAL A 178 2.73 -17.59 16.20
C VAL A 178 3.37 -18.90 16.66
N ARG A 179 2.59 -19.85 17.18
CA ARG A 179 3.12 -21.17 17.57
C ARG A 179 3.76 -21.91 16.40
N ARG A 180 3.10 -21.93 15.24
CA ARG A 180 3.64 -22.56 14.03
C ARG A 180 4.92 -21.89 13.56
N VAL A 181 4.93 -20.57 13.52
CA VAL A 181 6.11 -19.78 13.12
C VAL A 181 7.27 -20.00 14.11
N THR A 182 7.01 -19.94 15.41
CA THR A 182 8.04 -20.17 16.43
C THR A 182 8.63 -21.58 16.33
N ALA A 183 7.79 -22.58 16.09
CA ALA A 183 8.25 -23.96 15.86
C ALA A 183 9.09 -24.09 14.59
N ALA A 184 8.74 -23.38 13.52
CA ALA A 184 9.47 -23.39 12.25
C ALA A 184 10.76 -22.59 12.29
N ALA A 185 10.79 -21.48 13.02
CA ALA A 185 11.87 -20.51 13.04
C ALA A 185 12.94 -20.80 14.13
N GLY A 186 12.67 -21.71 15.05
CA GLY A 186 13.60 -22.08 16.15
C GLY A 186 13.84 -20.94 17.12
N GLU A 187 15.07 -20.45 17.22
CA GLU A 187 15.47 -19.37 18.16
C GLU A 187 15.19 -17.96 17.63
N ALA A 188 14.50 -17.81 16.51
CA ALA A 188 14.19 -16.50 15.94
C ALA A 188 13.28 -15.66 16.85
N ARG A 189 13.53 -14.36 16.88
CA ARG A 189 12.76 -13.38 17.61
C ARG A 189 11.48 -13.05 16.85
N VAL A 190 10.35 -13.51 17.35
CA VAL A 190 9.04 -13.37 16.70
C VAL A 190 8.25 -12.24 17.32
N GLY A 191 7.89 -11.25 16.52
CA GLY A 191 6.96 -10.18 16.89
C GLY A 191 5.56 -10.43 16.36
N VAL A 192 4.55 -9.80 16.98
CA VAL A 192 3.14 -9.90 16.58
C VAL A 192 2.55 -8.53 16.37
N ALA A 193 1.83 -8.33 15.26
CA ALA A 193 1.17 -7.07 14.93
C ALA A 193 -0.24 -7.29 14.37
N HIS A 194 -1.27 -6.78 15.06
CA HIS A 194 -2.67 -6.90 14.59
C HIS A 194 -3.54 -5.71 14.98
N GLY A 195 -4.67 -5.53 14.30
CA GLY A 195 -5.54 -4.36 14.42
C GLY A 195 -6.25 -4.15 15.76
N GLN A 196 -6.20 -5.13 16.67
CA GLN A 196 -6.77 -5.01 18.03
C GLN A 196 -5.74 -4.52 19.06
N MET A 197 -4.47 -4.42 18.68
CA MET A 197 -3.44 -3.82 19.53
C MET A 197 -3.68 -2.31 19.67
N SER A 198 -3.25 -1.74 20.81
CA SER A 198 -3.20 -0.30 20.91
C SER A 198 -2.24 0.27 19.86
N LYS A 199 -2.44 1.52 19.47
CA LYS A 199 -1.59 2.16 18.47
C LYS A 199 -0.12 2.21 18.92
N GLU A 200 0.10 2.45 20.20
CA GLU A 200 1.42 2.52 20.83
C GLU A 200 2.14 1.17 20.82
N GLN A 201 1.40 0.08 21.10
CA GLN A 201 1.95 -1.28 21.01
C GLN A 201 2.32 -1.63 19.58
N LEU A 202 1.43 -1.33 18.65
CA LEU A 202 1.65 -1.61 17.23
C LEU A 202 2.90 -0.86 16.70
N GLU A 203 3.03 0.41 17.04
CA GLU A 203 4.19 1.22 16.62
C GLU A 203 5.49 0.68 17.20
N ARG A 204 5.51 0.35 18.49
CA ARG A 204 6.71 -0.24 19.11
C ARG A 204 7.16 -1.52 18.40
N VAL A 205 6.23 -2.45 18.14
CA VAL A 205 6.57 -3.69 17.42
C VAL A 205 7.09 -3.41 16.03
N MET A 206 6.53 -2.42 15.33
CA MET A 206 6.98 -2.05 13.99
C MET A 206 8.35 -1.37 14.01
N GLU A 207 8.63 -0.54 15.03
CA GLU A 207 9.95 0.05 15.25
C GLU A 207 11.00 -1.02 15.56
N ASP A 208 10.71 -1.94 16.50
CA ASP A 208 11.59 -3.05 16.86
C ASP A 208 11.90 -3.93 15.64
N PHE A 209 10.89 -4.20 14.81
CA PHE A 209 11.08 -4.95 13.56
C PHE A 209 11.95 -4.18 12.56
N SER A 210 11.70 -2.88 12.37
CA SER A 210 12.49 -2.05 11.47
C SER A 210 13.94 -1.86 11.94
N ALA A 211 14.16 -1.86 13.26
CA ALA A 211 15.50 -1.78 13.87
C ALA A 211 16.27 -3.12 13.82
N GLY A 212 15.62 -4.22 13.37
CA GLY A 212 16.24 -5.54 13.34
C GLY A 212 16.26 -6.27 14.69
N GLU A 213 15.50 -5.79 15.67
CA GLU A 213 15.31 -6.45 16.98
C GLU A 213 14.39 -7.68 16.88
N LEU A 214 13.62 -7.79 15.82
CA LEU A 214 12.76 -8.92 15.51
C LEU A 214 13.15 -9.52 14.14
N ASP A 215 13.10 -10.84 14.05
CA ASP A 215 13.48 -11.60 12.85
C ASP A 215 12.27 -11.95 12.00
N VAL A 216 11.15 -12.27 12.64
CA VAL A 216 9.88 -12.60 11.99
C VAL A 216 8.76 -11.75 12.58
N LEU A 217 7.98 -11.11 11.72
CA LEU A 217 6.78 -10.40 12.10
C LEU A 217 5.54 -11.17 11.66
N VAL A 218 4.79 -11.72 12.62
CA VAL A 218 3.48 -12.33 12.39
C VAL A 218 2.43 -11.23 12.47
N ALA A 219 1.76 -10.96 11.36
CA ALA A 219 0.85 -9.82 11.27
C ALA A 219 -0.45 -10.15 10.53
N THR A 220 -1.48 -9.37 10.80
CA THR A 220 -2.62 -9.27 9.91
C THR A 220 -2.27 -8.36 8.72
N THR A 221 -3.24 -7.99 7.89
CA THR A 221 -3.07 -7.10 6.72
C THR A 221 -2.55 -5.68 7.06
N ILE A 222 -2.24 -5.40 8.32
CA ILE A 222 -1.64 -4.13 8.79
C ILE A 222 -0.36 -3.77 8.05
N ILE A 223 0.45 -4.76 7.64
CA ILE A 223 1.68 -4.53 6.88
C ILE A 223 1.45 -3.90 5.49
N GLU A 224 0.21 -3.87 5.01
CA GLU A 224 -0.14 -3.10 3.81
C GLU A 224 0.11 -1.59 3.98
N SER A 225 0.31 -1.11 5.22
CA SER A 225 0.36 0.31 5.57
C SER A 225 1.64 1.07 5.16
N GLY A 226 2.38 0.58 4.17
CA GLY A 226 3.41 1.40 3.51
C GLY A 226 4.80 1.40 4.13
N ILE A 227 5.07 0.57 5.15
CA ILE A 227 6.37 0.53 5.80
C ILE A 227 7.43 0.02 4.83
N ASP A 228 8.48 0.81 4.65
CA ASP A 228 9.65 0.44 3.88
C ASP A 228 10.68 -0.24 4.79
N ASN A 229 10.88 -1.53 4.60
CA ASN A 229 11.92 -2.27 5.28
C ASN A 229 12.75 -3.06 4.26
N PRO A 230 13.94 -2.58 3.88
CA PRO A 230 14.78 -3.22 2.88
C PRO A 230 15.36 -4.57 3.32
N HIS A 231 15.32 -4.89 4.61
CA HIS A 231 15.81 -6.16 5.15
C HIS A 231 14.78 -7.29 5.08
N THR A 232 13.52 -6.97 4.84
CA THR A 232 12.46 -7.97 4.71
C THR A 232 12.34 -8.45 3.27
N ASN A 233 12.87 -9.65 2.99
CA ASN A 233 12.89 -10.20 1.64
C ASN A 233 12.11 -11.52 1.50
N THR A 234 11.46 -11.99 2.55
CA THR A 234 10.54 -13.14 2.49
C THR A 234 9.17 -12.76 3.06
N LEU A 235 8.13 -13.04 2.27
CA LEU A 235 6.73 -12.88 2.63
C LEU A 235 6.05 -14.24 2.58
N ILE A 236 5.32 -14.61 3.63
CA ILE A 236 4.51 -15.83 3.68
C ILE A 236 3.07 -15.42 4.03
N ILE A 237 2.10 -15.82 3.24
CA ILE A 237 0.68 -15.51 3.45
C ILE A 237 -0.08 -16.83 3.62
N GLU A 238 -0.68 -17.02 4.79
CA GLU A 238 -1.66 -18.09 5.02
C GLU A 238 -3.02 -17.72 4.44
N ASP A 239 -3.82 -18.72 4.13
CA ASP A 239 -5.19 -18.52 3.63
C ASP A 239 -5.27 -17.54 2.44
N SER A 240 -4.29 -17.59 1.53
CA SER A 240 -4.16 -16.65 0.42
C SER A 240 -5.38 -16.60 -0.51
N GLN A 241 -6.15 -17.69 -0.60
CA GLN A 241 -7.40 -17.77 -1.37
C GLN A 241 -8.49 -16.78 -0.90
N ARG A 242 -8.35 -16.23 0.31
CA ARG A 242 -9.29 -15.26 0.90
C ARG A 242 -8.97 -13.81 0.56
N TYR A 243 -7.80 -13.58 -0.04
CA TYR A 243 -7.34 -12.23 -0.36
C TYR A 243 -7.78 -11.82 -1.77
N GLY A 244 -8.06 -10.55 -1.95
CA GLY A 244 -8.25 -9.96 -3.27
C GLY A 244 -6.92 -9.87 -4.02
N LEU A 245 -6.95 -9.89 -5.37
CA LEU A 245 -5.76 -9.85 -6.20
C LEU A 245 -4.92 -8.58 -5.96
N ALA A 246 -5.57 -7.41 -5.92
CA ALA A 246 -4.91 -6.13 -5.64
C ALA A 246 -4.25 -6.13 -4.24
N GLN A 247 -4.90 -6.74 -3.24
CA GLN A 247 -4.38 -6.85 -1.89
C GLN A 247 -3.13 -7.74 -1.83
N MET A 248 -3.17 -8.90 -2.47
CA MET A 248 -2.01 -9.80 -2.57
C MET A 248 -0.84 -9.12 -3.28
N TYR A 249 -1.12 -8.37 -4.33
CA TYR A 249 -0.10 -7.60 -5.05
C TYR A 249 0.52 -6.51 -4.16
N GLN A 250 -0.26 -5.78 -3.37
CA GLN A 250 0.23 -4.80 -2.42
C GLN A 250 1.11 -5.44 -1.34
N LEU A 251 0.69 -6.61 -0.81
CA LEU A 251 1.49 -7.36 0.16
C LEU A 251 2.82 -7.84 -0.47
N LYS A 252 2.79 -8.39 -1.69
CA LYS A 252 3.99 -8.75 -2.45
C LYS A 252 4.95 -7.57 -2.59
N GLY A 253 4.43 -6.38 -2.80
CA GLY A 253 5.22 -5.15 -2.92
C GLY A 253 5.90 -4.69 -1.61
N ARG A 254 5.64 -5.35 -0.48
CA ARG A 254 6.31 -5.06 0.81
C ARG A 254 7.66 -5.74 0.94
N VAL A 255 7.99 -6.69 0.08
CA VAL A 255 9.30 -7.35 0.00
C VAL A 255 10.01 -7.02 -1.31
N GLY A 256 11.31 -7.28 -1.39
CA GLY A 256 12.10 -7.02 -2.59
C GLY A 256 12.31 -5.53 -2.85
N ARG A 257 12.64 -4.77 -1.83
CA ARG A 257 12.93 -3.33 -1.92
C ARG A 257 14.42 -3.02 -1.93
N SER A 258 15.26 -4.05 -2.04
CA SER A 258 16.71 -3.99 -2.15
C SER A 258 17.19 -4.83 -3.34
N CYS A 259 18.49 -4.90 -3.56
CA CYS A 259 19.11 -5.77 -4.55
C CYS A 259 19.05 -7.27 -4.19
N THR A 260 18.64 -7.60 -2.95
CA THR A 260 18.52 -8.97 -2.46
C THR A 260 17.31 -9.66 -3.10
N GLN A 261 17.49 -10.91 -3.58
CA GLN A 261 16.38 -11.70 -4.11
C GLN A 261 15.30 -11.90 -3.06
N ALA A 262 14.08 -11.53 -3.38
CA ALA A 262 12.92 -11.68 -2.50
C ALA A 262 11.99 -12.80 -2.95
N TYR A 263 11.26 -13.34 -1.99
CA TYR A 263 10.34 -14.45 -2.17
C TYR A 263 8.99 -14.17 -1.53
N ALA A 264 7.92 -14.53 -2.21
CA ALA A 264 6.56 -14.43 -1.69
C ALA A 264 5.82 -15.76 -1.84
N TYR A 265 5.38 -16.31 -0.71
CA TYR A 265 4.67 -17.57 -0.62
C TYR A 265 3.19 -17.28 -0.37
N PHE A 266 2.34 -17.67 -1.29
CA PHE A 266 0.89 -17.58 -1.20
C PHE A 266 0.33 -18.96 -0.95
N MET A 267 0.08 -19.27 0.32
CA MET A 267 -0.31 -20.58 0.77
C MET A 267 -1.82 -20.66 1.02
N PHE A 268 -2.44 -21.77 0.64
CA PHE A 268 -3.84 -22.06 0.93
C PHE A 268 -3.94 -23.39 1.71
N PRO A 269 -5.05 -23.67 2.42
CA PRO A 269 -5.16 -24.86 3.26
C PRO A 269 -4.98 -26.15 2.45
N GLU A 270 -4.29 -27.11 3.06
CA GLU A 270 -4.11 -28.46 2.50
C GLU A 270 -5.46 -29.11 2.18
N HIS A 271 -5.54 -29.82 1.07
CA HIS A 271 -6.75 -30.51 0.57
C HIS A 271 -7.96 -29.59 0.33
N MET A 272 -7.74 -28.28 0.17
CA MET A 272 -8.81 -27.35 -0.15
C MET A 272 -9.04 -27.27 -1.66
N GLU A 273 -10.26 -27.53 -2.11
CA GLU A 273 -10.68 -27.16 -3.47
C GLU A 273 -10.85 -25.65 -3.56
N LEU A 274 -10.06 -25.01 -4.41
CA LEU A 274 -10.17 -23.59 -4.68
C LEU A 274 -11.38 -23.30 -5.57
N THR A 275 -12.11 -22.23 -5.27
CA THR A 275 -13.11 -21.73 -6.21
C THR A 275 -12.42 -21.22 -7.48
N GLU A 276 -13.13 -21.24 -8.62
CA GLU A 276 -12.61 -20.73 -9.91
C GLU A 276 -12.05 -19.32 -9.78
N GLU A 277 -12.74 -18.46 -9.04
CA GLU A 277 -12.33 -17.10 -8.80
C GLU A 277 -11.04 -17.01 -7.95
N ALA A 278 -10.90 -17.83 -6.91
CA ALA A 278 -9.68 -17.86 -6.09
C ALA A 278 -8.49 -18.40 -6.89
N ALA A 279 -8.70 -19.46 -7.67
CA ALA A 279 -7.69 -20.01 -8.57
C ALA A 279 -7.25 -18.97 -9.61
N ALA A 280 -8.19 -18.26 -10.24
CA ALA A 280 -7.88 -17.22 -11.21
C ALA A 280 -7.04 -16.06 -10.60
N ARG A 281 -7.35 -15.64 -9.37
CA ARG A 281 -6.56 -14.61 -8.67
C ARG A 281 -5.13 -15.05 -8.40
N LEU A 282 -4.96 -16.27 -7.89
CA LEU A 282 -3.62 -16.82 -7.57
C LEU A 282 -2.79 -17.07 -8.85
N THR A 283 -3.41 -17.53 -9.92
CA THR A 283 -2.78 -17.68 -11.23
C THR A 283 -2.31 -16.33 -11.77
N ALA A 284 -3.18 -15.31 -11.76
CA ALA A 284 -2.85 -13.97 -12.22
C ALA A 284 -1.68 -13.36 -11.45
N LEU A 285 -1.60 -13.60 -10.14
CA LEU A 285 -0.50 -13.13 -9.30
C LEU A 285 0.84 -13.77 -9.70
N ASN A 286 0.83 -15.05 -10.06
CA ASN A 286 2.01 -15.79 -10.49
C ASN A 286 2.46 -15.40 -11.91
N GLU A 287 1.54 -15.07 -12.80
CA GLU A 287 1.83 -14.64 -14.16
C GLU A 287 2.39 -13.20 -14.22
N HIS A 288 2.00 -12.34 -13.29
CA HIS A 288 2.39 -10.94 -13.26
C HIS A 288 3.46 -10.67 -12.18
N THR A 289 4.62 -11.29 -12.32
CA THR A 289 5.75 -11.12 -11.39
C THR A 289 6.61 -9.91 -11.68
N ASP A 290 6.55 -9.36 -12.91
CA ASP A 290 7.37 -8.22 -13.32
C ASP A 290 7.12 -6.98 -12.46
N LEU A 291 8.18 -6.19 -12.29
CA LEU A 291 8.10 -4.88 -11.67
C LEU A 291 7.23 -3.95 -12.54
N GLY A 292 6.39 -3.14 -11.92
CA GLY A 292 5.47 -2.24 -12.64
C GLY A 292 4.16 -2.88 -13.11
N SER A 293 3.86 -4.14 -12.75
CA SER A 293 2.63 -4.84 -13.16
C SER A 293 1.32 -4.32 -12.52
N GLY A 294 1.38 -3.27 -11.69
CA GLY A 294 0.22 -2.80 -10.92
C GLY A 294 -1.02 -2.50 -11.76
N MET A 295 -0.84 -1.90 -12.95
CA MET A 295 -1.96 -1.64 -13.88
C MET A 295 -2.57 -2.93 -14.43
N ARG A 296 -1.73 -3.89 -14.86
CA ARG A 296 -2.19 -5.20 -15.37
C ARG A 296 -2.95 -5.98 -14.30
N ILE A 297 -2.47 -5.94 -13.06
CA ILE A 297 -3.14 -6.53 -11.91
C ILE A 297 -4.50 -5.86 -11.66
N ALA A 298 -4.58 -4.54 -11.70
CA ALA A 298 -5.83 -3.82 -11.51
C ALA A 298 -6.86 -4.16 -12.61
N MET A 299 -6.44 -4.27 -13.87
CA MET A 299 -7.30 -4.70 -14.97
C MET A 299 -7.76 -6.15 -14.78
N ARG A 300 -6.85 -7.05 -14.41
CA ARG A 300 -7.18 -8.46 -14.18
C ARG A 300 -8.13 -8.66 -12.99
N ASP A 301 -7.97 -7.87 -11.93
CA ASP A 301 -8.89 -7.88 -10.78
C ASP A 301 -10.31 -7.45 -11.19
N LEU A 302 -10.43 -6.47 -12.09
CA LEU A 302 -11.70 -6.06 -12.68
C LEU A 302 -12.36 -7.17 -13.51
N GLU A 303 -11.59 -7.85 -14.34
CA GLU A 303 -12.08 -8.97 -15.15
C GLU A 303 -12.60 -10.12 -14.28
N ILE A 304 -11.82 -10.54 -13.26
CA ILE A 304 -12.16 -11.66 -12.36
C ILE A 304 -13.42 -11.33 -11.54
N ARG A 305 -13.54 -10.09 -11.03
CA ARG A 305 -14.74 -9.68 -10.27
C ARG A 305 -15.99 -9.58 -11.14
N GLY A 306 -15.85 -9.65 -12.44
CA GLY A 306 -16.90 -9.30 -13.37
C GLY A 306 -17.20 -7.81 -13.31
N ALA A 307 -17.27 -7.17 -14.44
CA ALA A 307 -17.50 -5.72 -14.56
C ALA A 307 -18.79 -5.21 -13.88
N GLY A 308 -19.68 -6.10 -13.50
CA GLY A 308 -20.97 -5.81 -12.90
C GLY A 308 -20.97 -5.20 -11.51
N SER A 309 -19.94 -5.43 -10.71
CA SER A 309 -19.87 -4.88 -9.35
C SER A 309 -19.50 -3.40 -9.30
N LEU A 310 -18.99 -2.84 -10.41
CA LEU A 310 -18.53 -1.45 -10.49
C LEU A 310 -19.55 -0.46 -11.02
N LEU A 311 -20.48 -0.93 -11.84
CA LEU A 311 -21.45 -0.10 -12.56
C LEU A 311 -22.92 -0.34 -12.16
N GLY A 312 -23.17 -1.27 -11.22
CA GLY A 312 -24.52 -1.72 -10.87
C GLY A 312 -24.97 -2.91 -11.74
N ALA A 313 -25.90 -3.69 -11.22
CA ALA A 313 -26.32 -4.97 -11.80
C ALA A 313 -26.87 -4.88 -13.24
N GLU A 314 -27.39 -3.72 -13.65
CA GLU A 314 -27.97 -3.53 -14.98
C GLU A 314 -26.96 -3.28 -16.10
N GLN A 315 -25.71 -2.87 -15.78
CA GLN A 315 -24.68 -2.56 -16.78
C GLN A 315 -23.63 -3.67 -16.95
N SER A 316 -23.63 -4.66 -16.08
CA SER A 316 -22.66 -5.77 -16.08
C SER A 316 -22.73 -6.65 -17.33
N GLY A 317 -23.91 -6.83 -17.93
CA GLY A 317 -24.09 -7.62 -19.14
C GLY A 317 -23.37 -7.07 -20.36
N ASN A 318 -23.30 -5.75 -20.50
CA ASN A 318 -22.70 -5.10 -21.68
C ASN A 318 -21.15 -5.12 -21.65
N MET A 319 -20.54 -5.01 -20.47
CA MET A 319 -19.07 -5.05 -20.34
C MET A 319 -18.51 -6.46 -20.50
N SER A 320 -19.22 -7.46 -20.01
CA SER A 320 -18.85 -8.86 -20.18
C SER A 320 -18.97 -9.31 -21.68
N ALA A 321 -19.90 -8.71 -22.42
CA ALA A 321 -20.12 -9.08 -23.84
C ALA A 321 -19.14 -8.41 -24.81
N VAL A 322 -18.60 -7.24 -24.50
CA VAL A 322 -17.76 -6.44 -25.42
C VAL A 322 -16.29 -6.37 -25.03
N GLY A 323 -15.95 -6.82 -23.84
CA GLY A 323 -14.59 -6.66 -23.30
C GLY A 323 -14.31 -5.25 -22.77
N PHE A 324 -13.35 -5.16 -21.84
CA PHE A 324 -13.04 -3.92 -21.13
C PHE A 324 -12.48 -2.82 -22.05
N ASP A 325 -11.60 -3.17 -23.00
CA ASP A 325 -10.96 -2.21 -23.88
C ASP A 325 -11.96 -1.50 -24.80
N LEU A 326 -12.90 -2.25 -25.37
CA LEU A 326 -13.93 -1.67 -26.23
C LEU A 326 -14.92 -0.83 -25.43
N PHE A 327 -15.28 -1.26 -24.21
CA PHE A 327 -16.13 -0.47 -23.30
C PHE A 327 -15.44 0.85 -22.91
N ALA A 328 -14.13 0.83 -22.59
CA ALA A 328 -13.35 2.02 -22.29
C ALA A 328 -13.27 2.99 -23.48
N GLN A 329 -13.12 2.48 -24.71
CA GLN A 329 -13.14 3.29 -25.93
C GLN A 329 -14.53 3.96 -26.14
N MET A 330 -15.60 3.21 -25.98
CA MET A 330 -16.97 3.75 -26.10
C MET A 330 -17.25 4.84 -25.05
N LEU A 331 -16.78 4.63 -23.80
CA LEU A 331 -16.92 5.60 -22.72
C LEU A 331 -16.12 6.89 -23.03
N ASN A 332 -14.88 6.77 -23.49
CA ASN A 332 -14.07 7.91 -23.93
C ASN A 332 -14.75 8.71 -25.06
N GLN A 333 -15.29 8.04 -26.05
CA GLN A 333 -16.01 8.68 -27.14
C GLN A 333 -17.25 9.43 -26.65
N ALA A 334 -18.03 8.82 -25.73
CA ALA A 334 -19.21 9.46 -25.15
C ALA A 334 -18.87 10.70 -24.33
N VAL A 335 -17.80 10.65 -23.51
CA VAL A 335 -17.31 11.77 -22.71
C VAL A 335 -16.77 12.90 -23.58
N SER A 336 -16.02 12.58 -24.64
CA SER A 336 -15.53 13.58 -25.62
C SER A 336 -16.69 14.27 -26.32
N ALA A 337 -17.67 13.52 -26.77
CA ALA A 337 -18.88 14.08 -27.38
C ALA A 337 -19.69 15.00 -26.44
N THR A 338 -19.68 14.73 -25.13
CA THR A 338 -20.37 15.55 -24.13
C THR A 338 -19.60 16.82 -23.76
N ARG A 339 -18.27 16.85 -23.98
CA ARG A 339 -17.40 18.03 -23.73
C ARG A 339 -17.38 19.01 -24.90
N GLU A 340 -17.70 18.56 -26.12
CA GLU A 340 -17.72 19.38 -27.33
C GLU A 340 -19.11 20.00 -27.63
N GLY A 341 -20.15 19.63 -26.87
CA GLY A 341 -21.49 20.20 -26.95
C GLY A 341 -21.83 21.05 -25.72
#